data_369a3c3694dbbe99a6de3ad752240e65
#
_entry.id   369a3c3694dbbe99a6de3ad752240e65
#
_cell.length_a   1.000
_cell.length_b   1.000
_cell.length_c   1.000
_cell.angle_alpha   90.00
_cell.angle_beta   90.00
_cell.angle_gamma   90.00
#
_symmetry.space_group_name_H-M   'P 1'
#
loop_
_entity.id
_entity.type
_entity.pdbx_description
1 polymer ?
#
loop_
_entity_poly.entity_id
_entity_poly.type
_entity_poly.pdbx_seq_one_letter_code
_entity_poly.pdbx_strand_id
1 'polypeptide(L)'
;PFLWQSNADDHDARSFDVVSIRYDGDWEPLTCTPGQWTMSRSGDGCVVTGRGMDDARSQMQHCMNVRTTEGDVADGVADGAEMMSMVVSPIENHSEIPGFMPNVRFVRLGERALYAAVILPSADSAYAHADQLPVLMKPYGGPGFQQVVFNQAYYWDAQWWADQGYIVVTADGRGTTGRGPKWDRAIYENMKAVTLEDQVDAVHALPDAIASLAAETGVSMPKPDLDKVAMIG
;
A
#
# COMPACT_ATOMS: atom_id res chain seq x y z
N PRO A 1 25.63 3.17 7.67
CA PRO A 1 24.59 2.53 6.89
C PRO A 1 23.80 3.56 6.10
N PHE A 2 23.38 3.20 4.90
CA PHE A 2 22.36 3.93 4.15
C PHE A 2 21.00 3.40 4.54
N LEU A 3 20.02 4.28 4.59
CA LEU A 3 18.65 3.91 4.84
C LEU A 3 17.86 4.16 3.56
N TRP A 4 17.11 3.20 3.11
CA TRP A 4 16.34 3.24 1.88
C TRP A 4 14.90 2.82 2.13
N GLN A 5 13.99 3.45 1.42
CA GLN A 5 12.61 3.01 1.29
C GLN A 5 12.50 2.20 0.00
N SER A 6 12.10 0.96 0.09
CA SER A 6 12.03 0.05 -1.06
C SER A 6 10.87 -0.93 -0.92
N ASN A 7 10.37 -1.39 -2.07
CA ASN A 7 9.58 -2.60 -2.20
C ASN A 7 10.47 -3.72 -2.77
N ALA A 8 11.60 -3.98 -2.11
CA ALA A 8 12.62 -4.91 -2.56
C ALA A 8 12.11 -6.34 -2.80
N ASP A 9 12.88 -7.11 -3.55
CA ASP A 9 12.59 -8.48 -4.01
C ASP A 9 11.91 -9.34 -2.95
N ASP A 10 10.90 -10.06 -3.23
CA ASP A 10 9.99 -10.84 -2.38
C ASP A 10 8.88 -10.06 -1.67
N HIS A 11 8.88 -8.73 -1.71
CA HIS A 11 7.80 -7.92 -1.16
C HIS A 11 6.76 -7.55 -2.22
N ASP A 12 5.52 -7.50 -1.80
CA ASP A 12 4.44 -7.03 -2.64
C ASP A 12 4.65 -5.55 -3.02
N ALA A 13 4.55 -5.22 -4.31
CA ALA A 13 4.73 -3.85 -4.80
C ALA A 13 3.79 -2.82 -4.17
N ARG A 14 2.76 -3.27 -3.44
CA ARG A 14 1.84 -2.43 -2.66
C ARG A 14 2.37 -2.05 -1.28
N SER A 15 3.50 -2.63 -0.84
CA SER A 15 4.19 -2.30 0.41
C SER A 15 5.45 -1.50 0.14
N PHE A 16 5.75 -0.56 1.01
CA PHE A 16 7.01 0.21 1.01
C PHE A 16 7.65 0.09 2.38
N ASP A 17 8.83 -0.49 2.42
CA ASP A 17 9.55 -0.77 3.64
C ASP A 17 10.77 0.13 3.82
N VAL A 18 11.18 0.32 5.05
CA VAL A 18 12.44 0.95 5.41
C VAL A 18 13.47 -0.13 5.65
N VAL A 19 14.59 -0.06 4.95
CA VAL A 19 15.69 -0.98 5.07
C VAL A 19 16.99 -0.26 5.43
N SER A 20 17.85 -0.91 6.19
CA SER A 20 19.20 -0.47 6.48
C SER A 20 20.17 -1.22 5.56
N ILE A 21 20.99 -0.48 4.80
CA ILE A 21 21.97 -1.05 3.89
C ILE A 21 23.36 -0.66 4.36
N ARG A 22 24.26 -1.63 4.50
CA ARG A 22 25.67 -1.44 4.85
C ARG A 22 26.51 -1.15 3.61
N TYR A 23 27.73 -0.63 3.80
CA TYR A 23 28.66 -0.35 2.70
C TYR A 23 29.19 -1.60 1.98
N ASP A 24 29.14 -2.76 2.64
CA ASP A 24 29.48 -4.07 2.08
C ASP A 24 28.36 -4.70 1.25
N GLY A 25 27.19 -4.08 1.26
CA GLY A 25 25.99 -4.51 0.53
C GLY A 25 25.00 -5.32 1.38
N ASP A 26 25.35 -5.70 2.58
CA ASP A 26 24.42 -6.35 3.51
C ASP A 26 23.29 -5.40 3.88
N TRP A 27 22.09 -5.92 3.97
CA TRP A 27 20.89 -5.13 4.32
C TRP A 27 20.00 -5.88 5.30
N GLU A 28 19.25 -5.10 6.05
CA GLU A 28 18.25 -5.60 7.01
C GLU A 28 16.98 -4.73 6.96
N PRO A 29 15.78 -5.33 7.04
CA PRO A 29 14.54 -4.57 7.14
C PRO A 29 14.42 -3.93 8.52
N LEU A 30 13.99 -2.67 8.56
CA LEU A 30 13.61 -1.96 9.78
C LEU A 30 12.11 -2.00 10.03
N THR A 31 11.34 -2.32 8.98
CA THR A 31 9.89 -2.52 9.04
C THR A 31 9.57 -3.90 8.47
N CYS A 32 8.64 -4.62 9.11
CA CYS A 32 8.34 -6.02 8.78
C CYS A 32 6.84 -6.26 8.55
N THR A 33 5.99 -5.27 8.74
CA THR A 33 4.55 -5.37 8.51
C THR A 33 4.18 -4.72 7.18
N PRO A 34 3.33 -5.36 6.35
CA PRO A 34 2.89 -4.76 5.10
C PRO A 34 2.27 -3.38 5.33
N GLY A 35 2.79 -2.38 4.63
CA GLY A 35 2.35 -0.99 4.83
C GLY A 35 3.12 0.00 3.99
N GLN A 36 2.78 1.25 4.17
CA GLN A 36 3.50 2.40 3.62
C GLN A 36 4.37 3.01 4.71
N TRP A 37 5.65 2.70 4.70
CA TRP A 37 6.62 3.15 5.69
C TRP A 37 7.55 4.21 5.12
N THR A 38 7.82 5.21 5.92
CA THR A 38 8.78 6.28 5.62
C THR A 38 9.68 6.52 6.81
N MET A 39 10.81 7.18 6.57
CA MET A 39 11.74 7.48 7.63
C MET A 39 12.31 8.88 7.48
N SER A 40 12.45 9.56 8.61
CA SER A 40 13.22 10.79 8.74
C SER A 40 14.39 10.56 9.68
N ARG A 41 15.59 10.99 9.28
CA ARG A 41 16.82 10.80 10.07
C ARG A 41 17.47 12.13 10.42
N SER A 42 18.01 12.22 11.65
CA SER A 42 18.86 13.32 12.08
C SER A 42 19.94 12.79 13.03
N GLY A 43 21.20 12.97 12.67
CA GLY A 43 22.33 12.44 13.45
C GLY A 43 22.26 10.91 13.56
N ASP A 44 22.33 10.40 14.77
CA ASP A 44 22.29 8.97 15.11
C ASP A 44 20.85 8.45 15.34
N GLY A 45 19.85 9.34 15.31
CA GLY A 45 18.45 8.99 15.49
C GLY A 45 17.65 9.03 14.21
N CYS A 46 16.58 8.24 14.17
CA CYS A 46 15.58 8.29 13.11
C CYS A 46 14.16 8.15 13.68
N VAL A 47 13.18 8.64 12.94
CA VAL A 47 11.77 8.37 13.19
C VAL A 47 11.22 7.63 11.99
N VAL A 48 10.70 6.44 12.23
CA VAL A 48 9.99 5.64 11.23
C VAL A 48 8.50 5.85 11.45
N THR A 49 7.78 6.17 10.39
CA THR A 49 6.33 6.34 10.41
C THR A 49 5.70 5.53 9.29
N GLY A 50 4.56 4.93 9.56
CA GLY A 50 3.86 4.16 8.54
C GLY A 50 2.46 3.76 8.93
N ARG A 51 1.77 3.16 7.97
CA ARG A 51 0.41 2.66 8.15
C ARG A 51 0.17 1.47 7.23
N GLY A 52 -0.40 0.41 7.80
CA GLY A 52 -0.93 -0.74 7.07
C GLY A 52 -2.44 -0.63 6.83
N MET A 53 -3.03 -1.75 6.40
CA MET A 53 -4.48 -1.83 6.18
C MET A 53 -5.26 -1.94 7.49
N ASP A 54 -4.66 -2.49 8.54
CA ASP A 54 -5.29 -2.68 9.85
C ASP A 54 -5.06 -1.50 10.81
N ASP A 55 -4.25 -0.52 10.40
CA ASP A 55 -3.84 0.60 11.24
C ASP A 55 -4.72 1.83 10.99
N ALA A 56 -5.67 2.11 11.86
CA ALA A 56 -6.47 3.34 11.78
C ALA A 56 -5.61 4.60 11.99
N ARG A 57 -4.59 4.54 12.88
CA ARG A 57 -3.58 5.58 13.06
C ARG A 57 -2.25 5.18 12.44
N SER A 58 -1.49 6.17 11.98
CA SER A 58 -0.10 5.92 11.60
C SER A 58 0.69 5.44 12.82
N GLN A 59 1.41 4.37 12.67
CA GLN A 59 2.41 3.95 13.64
C GLN A 59 3.62 4.86 13.51
N MET A 60 4.23 5.21 14.66
CA MET A 60 5.41 6.05 14.74
C MET A 60 6.39 5.42 15.70
N GLN A 61 7.65 5.31 15.31
CA GLN A 61 8.70 4.70 16.11
C GLN A 61 9.96 5.56 16.04
N HIS A 62 10.54 5.82 17.20
CA HIS A 62 11.87 6.40 17.29
C HIS A 62 12.91 5.27 17.30
N CYS A 63 13.89 5.38 16.42
CA CYS A 63 15.00 4.44 16.32
C CYS A 63 16.30 5.19 16.60
N MET A 64 17.16 4.65 17.44
CA MET A 64 18.44 5.25 17.77
C MET A 64 19.53 4.18 17.80
N ASN A 65 20.65 4.47 17.15
CA ASN A 65 21.84 3.64 17.29
C ASN A 65 22.50 3.91 18.64
N VAL A 66 22.58 2.89 19.46
CA VAL A 66 23.28 2.96 20.75
C VAL A 66 24.58 2.20 20.66
N ARG A 67 25.69 2.85 21.02
CA ARG A 67 26.96 2.17 21.22
C ARG A 67 26.97 1.58 22.63
N THR A 68 27.02 0.28 22.75
CA THR A 68 27.27 -0.39 24.02
C THR A 68 28.76 -0.67 24.15
N THR A 69 29.38 -0.11 25.20
CA THR A 69 30.73 -0.49 25.62
C THR A 69 30.67 -1.68 26.57
N GLU A 70 31.73 -2.47 26.62
CA GLU A 70 31.84 -3.76 27.29
C GLU A 70 31.46 -3.81 28.81
N GLY A 71 31.11 -2.70 29.40
CA GLY A 71 30.70 -2.63 30.83
C GLY A 71 29.21 -2.94 31.08
N ASP A 72 28.37 -2.96 30.02
CA ASP A 72 26.91 -3.07 30.15
C ASP A 72 26.34 -4.43 29.72
N VAL A 73 27.19 -5.37 29.29
CA VAL A 73 26.76 -6.71 28.87
C VAL A 73 27.37 -7.74 29.83
N ALA A 74 26.52 -8.38 30.61
CA ALA A 74 26.92 -9.50 31.43
C ALA A 74 27.33 -10.71 30.57
N ASP A 75 28.59 -11.13 30.76
CA ASP A 75 29.22 -12.39 30.32
C ASP A 75 29.30 -12.72 28.81
N GLY A 76 30.49 -12.53 28.23
CA GLY A 76 31.00 -13.46 27.23
C GLY A 76 31.40 -12.93 25.86
N VAL A 77 31.69 -11.65 25.68
CA VAL A 77 32.25 -11.14 24.41
C VAL A 77 33.72 -10.70 24.58
N ALA A 78 34.56 -11.15 23.66
CA ALA A 78 35.98 -10.89 23.67
C ALA A 78 36.34 -9.42 23.46
N ASP A 79 37.40 -9.02 24.15
CA ASP A 79 38.13 -7.77 24.18
C ASP A 79 37.93 -6.83 22.98
N GLY A 80 37.28 -5.66 23.20
CA GLY A 80 37.40 -4.49 22.33
C GLY A 80 36.37 -4.33 21.20
N ALA A 81 35.32 -5.14 21.11
CA ALA A 81 34.30 -4.99 20.06
C ALA A 81 33.20 -3.97 20.50
N GLU A 82 33.15 -2.80 19.84
CA GLU A 82 31.99 -1.92 19.90
C GLU A 82 30.79 -2.56 19.21
N MET A 83 29.77 -2.96 19.96
CA MET A 83 28.50 -3.39 19.38
C MET A 83 27.59 -2.18 19.18
N MET A 84 27.10 -2.02 17.95
CA MET A 84 26.05 -1.07 17.62
C MET A 84 24.72 -1.81 17.67
N SER A 85 23.85 -1.42 18.59
CA SER A 85 22.47 -1.91 18.63
C SER A 85 21.50 -0.78 18.32
N MET A 86 20.42 -1.12 17.60
CA MET A 86 19.35 -0.18 17.34
C MET A 86 18.26 -0.36 18.40
N VAL A 87 18.00 0.70 19.16
CA VAL A 87 16.87 0.74 20.08
C VAL A 87 15.67 1.37 19.38
N VAL A 88 14.55 0.66 19.41
CA VAL A 88 13.28 1.11 18.84
C VAL A 88 12.29 1.38 19.96
N SER A 89 11.71 2.57 19.98
CA SER A 89 10.71 2.99 20.96
C SER A 89 9.46 3.53 20.24
N PRO A 90 8.26 3.10 20.63
CA PRO A 90 7.03 3.64 20.04
C PRO A 90 6.82 5.10 20.44
N ILE A 91 6.27 5.88 19.50
CA ILE A 91 5.80 7.24 19.73
C ILE A 91 4.28 7.19 19.71
N GLU A 92 3.63 7.68 20.75
CA GLU A 92 2.17 7.75 20.83
C GLU A 92 1.61 8.71 19.78
N ASN A 93 0.58 8.24 19.07
CA ASN A 93 -0.13 9.02 18.07
C ASN A 93 -1.58 9.27 18.52
N HIS A 94 -1.91 10.51 18.79
CA HIS A 94 -3.23 10.95 19.26
C HIS A 94 -4.10 11.57 18.15
N SER A 95 -3.73 11.39 16.85
CA SER A 95 -4.53 11.91 15.74
C SER A 95 -5.94 11.32 15.75
N GLU A 96 -6.90 12.10 15.28
CA GLU A 96 -8.25 11.60 15.03
C GLU A 96 -8.23 10.51 13.95
N ILE A 97 -9.14 9.56 14.10
CA ILE A 97 -9.33 8.47 13.14
C ILE A 97 -10.78 8.45 12.67
N PRO A 98 -11.07 8.02 11.43
CA PRO A 98 -12.43 7.75 11.02
C PRO A 98 -13.03 6.63 11.86
N GLY A 99 -14.33 6.71 12.13
CA GLY A 99 -15.06 5.70 12.90
C GLY A 99 -15.38 4.41 12.11
N PHE A 100 -14.72 4.19 10.99
CA PHE A 100 -14.93 3.05 10.09
C PHE A 100 -13.63 2.50 9.54
N MET A 101 -13.66 1.25 9.09
CA MET A 101 -12.58 0.61 8.34
C MET A 101 -13.04 0.41 6.88
N PRO A 102 -12.23 0.76 5.87
CA PRO A 102 -12.63 0.62 4.49
C PRO A 102 -12.72 -0.86 4.07
N ASN A 103 -13.80 -1.21 3.36
CA ASN A 103 -14.04 -2.56 2.84
C ASN A 103 -13.31 -2.76 1.50
N VAL A 104 -12.00 -2.86 1.56
CA VAL A 104 -11.11 -2.97 0.40
C VAL A 104 -10.84 -4.43 0.05
N ARG A 105 -10.87 -4.72 -1.25
CA ARG A 105 -10.41 -5.98 -1.82
C ARG A 105 -9.34 -5.70 -2.87
N PHE A 106 -8.19 -6.32 -2.72
CA PHE A 106 -7.11 -6.21 -3.69
C PHE A 106 -7.22 -7.32 -4.73
N VAL A 107 -7.20 -6.94 -6.00
CA VAL A 107 -7.29 -7.86 -7.14
C VAL A 107 -6.24 -7.54 -8.20
N ARG A 108 -6.08 -8.46 -9.16
CA ARG A 108 -5.30 -8.26 -10.38
C ARG A 108 -6.27 -8.22 -11.55
N LEU A 109 -6.21 -7.17 -12.36
CA LEU A 109 -7.14 -6.95 -13.47
C LEU A 109 -6.48 -7.15 -14.84
N GLY A 110 -7.17 -7.88 -15.69
CA GLY A 110 -6.80 -8.09 -17.08
C GLY A 110 -5.49 -8.87 -17.31
N GLU A 111 -5.12 -9.04 -18.56
CA GLU A 111 -3.92 -9.79 -18.95
C GLU A 111 -2.61 -9.16 -18.43
N ARG A 112 -2.60 -7.83 -18.23
CA ARG A 112 -1.45 -7.11 -17.67
C ARG A 112 -1.33 -7.28 -16.17
N ALA A 113 -2.27 -7.96 -15.53
CA ALA A 113 -2.33 -8.13 -14.08
C ALA A 113 -2.17 -6.79 -13.35
N LEU A 114 -2.99 -5.79 -13.72
CA LEU A 114 -3.00 -4.47 -13.11
C LEU A 114 -3.32 -4.61 -11.63
N TYR A 115 -2.54 -4.00 -10.76
CA TYR A 115 -2.91 -3.90 -9.35
C TYR A 115 -4.17 -3.05 -9.22
N ALA A 116 -5.17 -3.55 -8.50
CA ALA A 116 -6.38 -2.80 -8.24
C ALA A 116 -6.87 -2.98 -6.82
N ALA A 117 -7.42 -1.90 -6.27
CA ALA A 117 -8.22 -1.89 -5.06
C ALA A 117 -9.67 -1.70 -5.45
N VAL A 118 -10.53 -2.64 -5.04
CA VAL A 118 -11.97 -2.60 -5.19
C VAL A 118 -12.57 -2.33 -3.82
N ILE A 119 -13.26 -1.22 -3.68
CA ILE A 119 -13.91 -0.80 -2.45
C ILE A 119 -15.41 -1.04 -2.60
N LEU A 120 -15.95 -1.85 -1.71
CA LEU A 120 -17.35 -2.24 -1.67
C LEU A 120 -18.09 -1.51 -0.55
N PRO A 121 -19.42 -1.37 -0.62
CA PRO A 121 -20.21 -0.84 0.49
C PRO A 121 -19.87 -1.52 1.81
N SER A 122 -19.85 -0.76 2.89
CA SER A 122 -19.69 -1.29 4.25
C SER A 122 -20.92 -2.10 4.65
N ALA A 123 -20.78 -2.94 5.68
CA ALA A 123 -21.88 -3.76 6.18
C ALA A 123 -23.06 -2.94 6.67
N ASP A 124 -22.82 -1.70 7.11
CA ASP A 124 -23.83 -0.79 7.63
C ASP A 124 -24.47 0.09 6.52
N SER A 125 -23.97 0.01 5.29
CA SER A 125 -24.50 0.74 4.16
C SER A 125 -25.88 0.21 3.74
N ALA A 126 -26.76 1.10 3.26
CA ALA A 126 -28.01 0.72 2.62
C ALA A 126 -27.82 -0.18 1.38
N TYR A 127 -26.62 -0.21 0.83
CA TYR A 127 -26.23 -0.96 -0.37
C TYR A 127 -25.41 -2.21 -0.06
N ALA A 128 -25.25 -2.58 1.22
CA ALA A 128 -24.45 -3.73 1.65
C ALA A 128 -24.85 -5.08 0.98
N HIS A 129 -26.12 -5.21 0.61
CA HIS A 129 -26.69 -6.42 0.02
C HIS A 129 -27.22 -6.21 -1.41
N ALA A 130 -26.76 -5.18 -2.10
CA ALA A 130 -27.16 -4.94 -3.49
C ALA A 130 -26.63 -6.05 -4.40
N ASP A 131 -27.45 -6.53 -5.32
CA ASP A 131 -27.06 -7.56 -6.31
C ASP A 131 -26.14 -6.99 -7.40
N GLN A 132 -26.34 -5.73 -7.75
CA GLN A 132 -25.59 -5.02 -8.80
C GLN A 132 -25.44 -3.53 -8.43
N LEU A 133 -24.25 -2.97 -8.70
CA LEU A 133 -23.94 -1.57 -8.44
C LEU A 133 -23.19 -0.92 -9.62
N PRO A 134 -23.41 0.39 -9.88
CA PRO A 134 -22.60 1.16 -10.82
C PRO A 134 -21.14 1.21 -10.37
N VAL A 135 -20.24 1.42 -11.31
CA VAL A 135 -18.80 1.50 -11.09
C VAL A 135 -18.33 2.94 -11.07
N LEU A 136 -17.54 3.30 -10.07
CA LEU A 136 -16.84 4.58 -9.99
C LEU A 136 -15.32 4.31 -10.05
N MET A 137 -14.70 4.67 -11.17
CA MET A 137 -13.26 4.60 -11.35
C MET A 137 -12.58 5.82 -10.72
N LYS A 138 -11.51 5.59 -9.96
CA LYS A 138 -10.66 6.63 -9.35
C LYS A 138 -9.19 6.47 -9.78
N PRO A 139 -8.85 6.65 -11.05
CA PRO A 139 -7.49 6.49 -11.52
C PRO A 139 -6.63 7.72 -11.16
N TYR A 140 -5.35 7.49 -10.92
CA TYR A 140 -4.34 8.54 -10.98
C TYR A 140 -3.88 8.77 -12.42
N GLY A 141 -3.55 7.70 -13.13
CA GLY A 141 -3.24 7.72 -14.56
C GLY A 141 -1.98 8.51 -14.94
N GLY A 142 -1.01 8.65 -14.04
CA GLY A 142 0.21 9.42 -14.25
C GLY A 142 1.48 8.73 -13.74
N PRO A 143 2.67 9.31 -14.02
CA PRO A 143 3.95 8.74 -13.63
C PRO A 143 4.30 9.01 -12.15
N GLY A 144 5.15 8.15 -11.62
CA GLY A 144 5.87 8.41 -10.37
C GLY A 144 5.05 8.29 -9.09
N PHE A 145 3.81 7.79 -9.18
CA PHE A 145 2.94 7.59 -8.03
C PHE A 145 2.13 6.31 -8.16
N GLN A 146 1.83 5.68 -7.03
CA GLN A 146 1.05 4.45 -6.91
C GLN A 146 -0.09 4.67 -5.92
N GLN A 147 -1.30 4.30 -6.29
CA GLN A 147 -2.48 4.43 -5.42
C GLN A 147 -2.90 3.11 -4.77
N VAL A 148 -2.59 1.98 -5.40
CA VAL A 148 -2.93 0.66 -4.88
C VAL A 148 -1.83 0.21 -3.93
N VAL A 149 -1.98 0.58 -2.66
CA VAL A 149 -0.97 0.41 -1.62
C VAL A 149 -1.58 -0.12 -0.33
N PHE A 150 -0.79 -0.76 0.51
CA PHE A 150 -1.22 -1.20 1.83
C PHE A 150 -1.21 -0.04 2.84
N ASN A 151 -2.17 0.88 2.67
CA ASN A 151 -2.42 1.97 3.60
C ASN A 151 -3.90 2.31 3.57
N GLN A 152 -4.63 1.99 4.64
CA GLN A 152 -6.08 2.17 4.66
C GLN A 152 -6.54 3.62 4.45
N ALA A 153 -5.72 4.61 4.79
CA ALA A 153 -6.08 6.02 4.62
C ALA A 153 -6.27 6.43 3.15
N TYR A 154 -5.66 5.71 2.21
CA TYR A 154 -5.85 5.93 0.78
C TYR A 154 -7.28 5.62 0.30
N TYR A 155 -8.04 4.88 1.12
CA TYR A 155 -9.37 4.38 0.73
C TYR A 155 -10.52 4.99 1.56
N TRP A 156 -10.26 5.93 2.45
CA TRP A 156 -11.32 6.51 3.29
C TRP A 156 -12.37 7.28 2.50
N ASP A 157 -11.94 8.09 1.54
CA ASP A 157 -12.86 8.80 0.65
C ASP A 157 -13.57 7.83 -0.34
N ALA A 158 -12.85 6.82 -0.82
CA ALA A 158 -13.42 5.78 -1.67
C ALA A 158 -14.50 4.97 -0.94
N GLN A 159 -14.33 4.71 0.37
CA GLN A 159 -15.36 4.06 1.19
C GLN A 159 -16.63 4.91 1.28
N TRP A 160 -16.47 6.24 1.43
CA TRP A 160 -17.62 7.12 1.44
C TRP A 160 -18.44 7.00 0.14
N TRP A 161 -17.76 6.97 -1.01
CA TRP A 161 -18.40 6.76 -2.30
C TRP A 161 -19.05 5.38 -2.43
N ALA A 162 -18.39 4.33 -1.94
CA ALA A 162 -18.93 2.99 -1.95
C ALA A 162 -20.24 2.91 -1.14
N ASP A 163 -20.30 3.59 0.00
CA ASP A 163 -21.49 3.64 0.85
C ASP A 163 -22.64 4.47 0.23
N GLN A 164 -22.38 5.25 -0.83
CA GLN A 164 -23.42 5.87 -1.68
C GLN A 164 -23.95 4.95 -2.78
N GLY A 165 -23.49 3.69 -2.84
CA GLY A 165 -24.01 2.69 -3.77
C GLY A 165 -23.16 2.51 -5.03
N TYR A 166 -21.85 2.62 -4.92
CA TYR A 166 -20.91 2.35 -6.00
C TYR A 166 -19.99 1.18 -5.66
N ILE A 167 -19.52 0.48 -6.69
CA ILE A 167 -18.25 -0.25 -6.62
C ILE A 167 -17.17 0.75 -6.99
N VAL A 168 -16.32 1.13 -6.04
CA VAL A 168 -15.24 2.08 -6.31
C VAL A 168 -13.97 1.32 -6.66
N VAL A 169 -13.31 1.70 -7.74
CA VAL A 169 -12.13 0.99 -8.25
C VAL A 169 -10.99 1.97 -8.47
N THR A 170 -9.86 1.66 -7.88
CA THR A 170 -8.58 2.28 -8.19
C THR A 170 -7.70 1.22 -8.86
N ALA A 171 -7.17 1.49 -10.04
CA ALA A 171 -6.28 0.58 -10.76
C ALA A 171 -4.98 1.28 -11.15
N ASP A 172 -3.85 0.70 -10.75
CA ASP A 172 -2.51 1.18 -11.11
C ASP A 172 -2.08 0.59 -12.45
N GLY A 173 -2.14 1.42 -13.49
CA GLY A 173 -1.70 1.10 -14.83
C GLY A 173 -0.21 1.32 -15.05
N ARG A 174 0.24 1.16 -16.29
CA ARG A 174 1.62 1.46 -16.70
C ARG A 174 1.96 2.91 -16.42
N GLY A 175 3.20 3.15 -16.02
CA GLY A 175 3.70 4.44 -15.56
C GLY A 175 3.71 4.62 -14.05
N THR A 176 2.94 3.83 -13.29
CA THR A 176 2.98 3.82 -11.83
C THR A 176 4.26 3.17 -11.32
N THR A 177 4.67 3.51 -10.10
CA THR A 177 5.88 2.96 -9.47
C THR A 177 5.70 1.52 -8.99
N GLY A 178 6.79 0.86 -8.60
CA GLY A 178 6.76 -0.42 -7.89
C GLY A 178 6.81 -1.67 -8.76
N ARG A 179 6.72 -1.56 -10.09
CA ARG A 179 6.79 -2.70 -11.03
C ARG A 179 8.02 -2.66 -11.95
N GLY A 180 8.99 -1.84 -11.60
CA GLY A 180 10.28 -1.72 -12.26
C GLY A 180 10.32 -0.77 -13.44
N PRO A 181 11.54 -0.43 -13.92
CA PRO A 181 11.76 0.66 -14.87
C PRO A 181 11.08 0.51 -16.23
N LYS A 182 10.85 -0.72 -16.68
CA LYS A 182 10.13 -0.97 -17.94
C LYS A 182 8.66 -0.58 -17.84
N TRP A 183 8.06 -0.86 -16.68
CA TRP A 183 6.68 -0.49 -16.38
C TRP A 183 6.52 1.03 -16.24
N ASP A 184 7.41 1.66 -15.48
CA ASP A 184 7.40 3.09 -15.23
C ASP A 184 7.54 3.91 -16.51
N ARG A 185 8.42 3.45 -17.43
CA ARG A 185 8.69 4.14 -18.69
C ARG A 185 7.71 3.81 -19.81
N ALA A 186 6.80 2.88 -19.61
CA ALA A 186 5.86 2.44 -20.66
C ALA A 186 4.97 3.57 -21.20
N ILE A 187 4.79 4.64 -20.41
CA ILE A 187 4.00 5.83 -20.79
C ILE A 187 4.84 6.95 -21.44
N TYR A 188 6.14 6.73 -21.62
CA TYR A 188 7.03 7.73 -22.23
C TYR A 188 6.55 8.10 -23.63
N GLU A 189 6.42 9.40 -23.92
CA GLU A 189 5.93 10.02 -25.16
C GLU A 189 4.46 9.65 -25.54
N ASN A 190 3.78 8.74 -24.81
CA ASN A 190 2.41 8.31 -25.14
C ASN A 190 1.56 8.06 -23.89
N MET A 191 1.63 8.93 -22.91
CA MET A 191 0.94 8.76 -21.62
C MET A 191 -0.57 8.57 -21.81
N LYS A 192 -1.22 9.43 -22.62
CA LYS A 192 -2.67 9.42 -22.78
C LYS A 192 -3.22 8.08 -23.27
N ALA A 193 -2.64 7.53 -24.33
CA ALA A 193 -3.15 6.30 -24.93
C ALA A 193 -2.91 5.08 -24.02
N VAL A 194 -1.70 5.00 -23.46
CA VAL A 194 -1.30 3.88 -22.60
C VAL A 194 -2.11 3.84 -21.30
N THR A 195 -2.30 4.99 -20.64
CA THR A 195 -3.07 5.04 -19.40
C THR A 195 -4.56 4.79 -19.66
N LEU A 196 -5.12 5.31 -20.75
CA LEU A 196 -6.50 5.05 -21.12
C LEU A 196 -6.74 3.56 -21.40
N GLU A 197 -5.87 2.92 -22.18
CA GLU A 197 -5.92 1.49 -22.45
C GLU A 197 -5.97 0.66 -21.17
N ASP A 198 -5.09 0.95 -20.21
CA ASP A 198 -5.03 0.22 -18.94
C ASP A 198 -6.32 0.42 -18.10
N GLN A 199 -6.89 1.62 -18.08
CA GLN A 199 -8.14 1.86 -17.36
C GLN A 199 -9.35 1.17 -18.03
N VAL A 200 -9.40 1.14 -19.36
CA VAL A 200 -10.43 0.42 -20.11
C VAL A 200 -10.33 -1.09 -19.87
N ASP A 201 -9.11 -1.64 -19.92
CA ASP A 201 -8.86 -3.06 -19.62
C ASP A 201 -9.27 -3.40 -18.17
N ALA A 202 -8.98 -2.51 -17.23
CA ALA A 202 -9.38 -2.68 -15.83
C ALA A 202 -10.90 -2.77 -15.67
N VAL A 203 -11.66 -1.88 -16.34
CA VAL A 203 -13.12 -1.90 -16.29
C VAL A 203 -13.67 -3.21 -16.87
N HIS A 204 -13.16 -3.65 -18.02
CA HIS A 204 -13.64 -4.86 -18.68
C HIS A 204 -13.31 -6.14 -17.90
N ALA A 205 -12.18 -6.17 -17.17
CA ALA A 205 -11.78 -7.33 -16.38
C ALA A 205 -12.45 -7.39 -14.98
N LEU A 206 -13.12 -6.32 -14.57
CA LEU A 206 -13.68 -6.21 -13.23
C LEU A 206 -14.75 -7.27 -12.90
N PRO A 207 -15.70 -7.61 -13.79
CA PRO A 207 -16.71 -8.63 -13.48
C PRO A 207 -16.13 -10.00 -13.14
N ASP A 208 -15.17 -10.46 -13.94
CA ASP A 208 -14.53 -11.76 -13.73
C ASP A 208 -13.69 -11.77 -12.45
N ALA A 209 -13.00 -10.67 -12.16
CA ALA A 209 -12.20 -10.54 -10.94
C ALA A 209 -13.07 -10.55 -9.67
N ILE A 210 -14.20 -9.86 -9.66
CA ILE A 210 -15.15 -9.88 -8.53
C ILE A 210 -15.79 -11.26 -8.39
N ALA A 211 -16.17 -11.90 -9.49
CA ALA A 211 -16.74 -13.25 -9.46
C ALA A 211 -15.73 -14.28 -8.90
N SER A 212 -14.47 -14.21 -9.33
CA SER A 212 -13.40 -15.07 -8.81
C SER A 212 -13.17 -14.83 -7.33
N LEU A 213 -13.11 -13.59 -6.89
CA LEU A 213 -12.92 -13.23 -5.50
C LEU A 213 -14.09 -13.69 -4.62
N ALA A 214 -15.34 -13.56 -5.10
CA ALA A 214 -16.52 -14.07 -4.42
C ALA A 214 -16.47 -15.60 -4.27
N ALA A 215 -16.04 -16.31 -5.29
CA ALA A 215 -15.89 -17.77 -5.25
C ALA A 215 -14.78 -18.21 -4.27
N GLU A 216 -13.65 -17.52 -4.26
CA GLU A 216 -12.52 -17.83 -3.38
C GLU A 216 -12.82 -17.56 -1.91
N THR A 217 -13.53 -16.47 -1.62
CA THR A 217 -13.84 -16.06 -0.23
C THR A 217 -15.13 -16.64 0.32
N GLY A 218 -16.02 -17.12 -0.53
CA GLY A 218 -17.38 -17.54 -0.18
C GLY A 218 -18.29 -16.37 0.22
N VAL A 219 -17.85 -15.12 -0.01
CA VAL A 219 -18.62 -13.89 0.32
C VAL A 219 -19.36 -13.41 -0.92
N SER A 220 -20.68 -13.17 -0.79
CA SER A 220 -21.47 -12.56 -1.86
C SER A 220 -21.00 -11.13 -2.09
N MET A 221 -20.80 -10.77 -3.35
CA MET A 221 -20.38 -9.45 -3.78
C MET A 221 -21.30 -8.92 -4.87
N PRO A 222 -21.56 -7.59 -4.93
CA PRO A 222 -22.37 -7.00 -5.99
C PRO A 222 -21.71 -7.15 -7.35
N LYS A 223 -22.49 -7.40 -8.38
CA LYS A 223 -22.00 -7.40 -9.76
C LYS A 223 -21.76 -5.96 -10.23
N PRO A 224 -20.67 -5.68 -10.95
CA PRO A 224 -20.45 -4.37 -11.55
C PRO A 224 -21.42 -4.16 -12.71
N ASP A 225 -22.09 -3.00 -12.73
CA ASP A 225 -22.93 -2.53 -13.84
C ASP A 225 -22.05 -1.73 -14.81
N LEU A 226 -21.57 -2.38 -15.86
CA LEU A 226 -20.69 -1.73 -16.84
C LEU A 226 -21.43 -0.78 -17.79
N ASP A 227 -22.77 -0.75 -17.78
CA ASP A 227 -23.55 0.27 -18.48
C ASP A 227 -23.59 1.59 -17.71
N LYS A 228 -23.15 1.58 -16.47
CA LYS A 228 -23.10 2.73 -15.55
C LYS A 228 -21.72 2.89 -14.93
N VAL A 229 -20.76 3.32 -15.75
CA VAL A 229 -19.40 3.61 -15.32
C VAL A 229 -19.20 5.12 -15.28
N ALA A 230 -18.75 5.62 -14.12
CA ALA A 230 -18.34 6.99 -13.93
C ALA A 230 -16.84 7.04 -13.57
N MET A 231 -16.22 8.20 -13.73
CA MET A 231 -14.83 8.43 -13.38
C MET A 231 -14.69 9.74 -12.59
N ILE A 232 -13.85 9.70 -11.56
CA ILE A 232 -13.47 10.87 -10.76
C ILE A 232 -11.93 10.86 -10.61
N GLY A 233 -11.28 12.02 -10.76
CA GLY A 233 -9.84 12.18 -10.64
C GLY A 233 -9.48 13.59 -10.21
#